data_43d65b65dfccc16adf45eb362ab64b8e
#
_entry.id   43d65b65dfccc16adf45eb362ab64b8e
#
_cell.length_a   1.000
_cell.length_b   1.000
_cell.length_c   1.000
_cell.angle_alpha   90.00
_cell.angle_beta   90.00
_cell.angle_gamma   90.00
#
_symmetry.space_group_name_H-M   'P 1'
#
loop_
_entity.id
_entity.type
_entity.pdbx_description
1 polymer ?
#
loop_
_entity_poly.entity_id
_entity_poly.type
_entity_poly.pdbx_seq_one_letter_code
_entity_poly.pdbx_strand_id
1 'polypeptide(L)'
;MLVLLLLTAVQLPIAGSEPLGDRSGVVDQGVFGGLHLLASNQTSGSVQAPLTDLPDIAEVYTASWCEPCVVSEEAFQQVVASHSEEVVELQFHRAIGETQDPFGTLAGDERWEARYGAQAEAVVGLKRAPPTIIINGEWMHPGIVPNGEDLVEDYTSSLAEPTRFEDATGASALEWQSSDGESGTVTWSVTLPSAGVEGVQFSSLLIAVEESAYFEEGSNGLGDYPHVVRDVVDLGSGS
;
A
#
# COMPACT_ATOMS: atom_id res chain seq x y z
N MET A 1 16.49 7.58 2.31
CA MET A 1 15.60 8.39 3.17
C MET A 1 14.52 7.46 3.67
N LEU A 2 14.22 7.47 4.94
CA LEU A 2 13.20 6.60 5.53
C LEU A 2 11.90 7.39 5.67
N VAL A 3 10.82 6.86 5.10
CA VAL A 3 9.46 7.40 5.23
C VAL A 3 8.69 6.51 6.19
N LEU A 4 8.03 7.09 7.18
CA LEU A 4 7.08 6.38 8.03
C LEU A 4 5.67 6.64 7.49
N LEU A 5 4.99 5.57 7.15
CA LEU A 5 3.61 5.61 6.69
C LEU A 5 2.70 4.90 7.69
N LEU A 6 1.59 5.52 8.00
CA LEU A 6 0.53 4.91 8.79
C LEU A 6 -0.63 4.54 7.87
N LEU A 7 -0.91 3.26 7.76
CA LEU A 7 -2.09 2.73 7.08
C LEU A 7 -3.16 2.35 8.11
N THR A 8 -4.36 2.80 7.89
CA THR A 8 -5.53 2.32 8.62
C THR A 8 -6.32 1.39 7.70
N ALA A 9 -6.20 0.09 7.94
CA ALA A 9 -6.95 -0.90 7.19
C ALA A 9 -8.33 -1.13 7.84
N VAL A 10 -9.35 -1.19 7.02
CA VAL A 10 -10.73 -1.41 7.44
C VAL A 10 -11.17 -2.82 7.08
N GLN A 11 -11.64 -3.58 8.06
CA GLN A 11 -12.39 -4.81 7.80
C GLN A 11 -13.87 -4.51 7.95
N LEU A 12 -14.64 -4.63 6.88
CA LEU A 12 -16.09 -4.53 6.92
C LEU A 12 -16.72 -5.93 7.05
N PRO A 13 -17.78 -6.09 7.84
CA PRO A 13 -18.60 -7.29 7.74
C PRO A 13 -19.27 -7.29 6.36
N ILE A 14 -19.19 -8.42 5.69
CA ILE A 14 -19.56 -8.66 4.30
C ILE A 14 -21.04 -8.36 4.06
N ALA A 15 -21.33 -7.46 3.12
CA ALA A 15 -22.56 -7.46 2.37
C ALA A 15 -22.15 -7.39 0.89
N GLY A 16 -22.10 -8.55 0.25
CA GLY A 16 -22.07 -8.81 -1.17
C GLY A 16 -21.49 -7.73 -2.08
N SER A 17 -20.17 -7.69 -2.26
CA SER A 17 -19.58 -7.03 -3.40
C SER A 17 -19.35 -8.06 -4.49
N GLU A 18 -19.94 -7.84 -5.67
CA GLU A 18 -19.69 -8.66 -6.84
C GLU A 18 -18.27 -8.40 -7.36
N PRO A 19 -17.53 -9.45 -7.79
CA PRO A 19 -16.20 -9.25 -8.37
C PRO A 19 -16.32 -8.46 -9.67
N LEU A 20 -15.55 -7.40 -9.81
CA LEU A 20 -15.39 -6.65 -11.04
C LEU A 20 -14.40 -7.38 -11.97
N GLY A 21 -14.93 -8.12 -12.94
CA GLY A 21 -14.17 -8.75 -14.01
C GLY A 21 -13.19 -9.85 -13.58
N ASP A 22 -12.73 -10.66 -14.55
CA ASP A 22 -11.91 -11.85 -14.31
C ASP A 22 -10.50 -11.58 -13.75
N ARG A 23 -10.09 -10.33 -13.53
CA ARG A 23 -8.72 -9.95 -13.18
C ARG A 23 -8.58 -8.87 -12.12
N SER A 24 -9.65 -8.18 -11.77
CA SER A 24 -9.69 -7.30 -10.61
C SER A 24 -10.71 -7.85 -9.62
N GLY A 25 -10.31 -8.11 -8.40
CA GLY A 25 -11.20 -8.60 -7.34
C GLY A 25 -11.40 -7.49 -6.31
N VAL A 26 -12.65 -7.22 -5.96
CA VAL A 26 -12.94 -6.42 -4.75
C VAL A 26 -12.60 -7.28 -3.55
N VAL A 27 -11.70 -6.80 -2.72
CA VAL A 27 -11.38 -7.45 -1.44
C VAL A 27 -12.41 -6.95 -0.42
N ASP A 28 -12.93 -7.83 0.44
CA ASP A 28 -13.86 -7.45 1.54
C ASP A 28 -13.21 -6.56 2.62
N GLN A 29 -12.13 -5.92 2.28
CA GLN A 29 -11.28 -5.09 3.10
C GLN A 29 -10.84 -3.90 2.26
N GLY A 30 -10.81 -2.72 2.83
CA GLY A 30 -10.28 -1.52 2.21
C GLY A 30 -9.11 -0.95 3.01
N VAL A 31 -8.34 -0.08 2.41
CA VAL A 31 -7.41 0.80 3.09
C VAL A 31 -8.07 2.17 3.15
N PHE A 32 -8.11 2.73 4.35
CA PHE A 32 -8.76 4.01 4.61
C PHE A 32 -7.93 5.22 4.15
N GLY A 33 -6.71 4.99 3.75
CA GLY A 33 -5.68 5.99 3.50
C GLY A 33 -4.60 5.99 4.56
N GLY A 34 -3.64 6.86 4.43
CA GLY A 34 -2.51 6.94 5.34
C GLY A 34 -1.88 8.31 5.41
N LEU A 35 -1.09 8.54 6.45
CA LEU A 35 -0.25 9.71 6.57
C LEU A 35 1.21 9.28 6.41
N HIS A 36 1.99 10.03 5.66
CA HIS A 36 3.41 9.81 5.52
C HIS A 36 4.22 10.93 6.17
N LEU A 37 5.36 10.59 6.74
CA LEU A 37 6.28 11.51 7.39
C LEU A 37 7.73 11.16 7.05
N LEU A 38 8.50 12.14 6.62
CA LEU A 38 9.93 11.99 6.40
C LEU A 38 10.66 11.97 7.75
N ALA A 39 11.14 10.79 8.16
CA ALA A 39 11.81 10.62 9.46
C ALA A 39 13.33 10.82 9.40
N SER A 40 13.95 10.85 8.21
CA SER A 40 15.40 10.92 8.08
C SER A 40 15.97 12.26 8.51
N ASN A 41 16.97 12.19 9.40
CA ASN A 41 17.70 13.36 9.93
C ASN A 41 16.83 14.40 10.68
N GLN A 42 15.61 14.06 11.05
CA GLN A 42 14.75 14.93 11.83
C GLN A 42 14.54 14.38 13.24
N THR A 43 14.67 15.25 14.23
CA THR A 43 14.38 14.91 15.62
C THR A 43 12.89 14.96 15.94
N SER A 44 12.11 15.62 15.10
CA SER A 44 10.65 15.65 15.24
C SER A 44 9.99 16.00 13.92
N GLY A 45 8.79 15.50 13.72
CA GLY A 45 7.92 15.83 12.60
C GLY A 45 6.48 15.52 12.97
N SER A 46 5.54 16.23 12.35
CA SER A 46 4.11 15.94 12.50
C SER A 46 3.37 16.23 11.20
N VAL A 47 2.35 15.45 10.94
CA VAL A 47 1.42 15.64 9.84
C VAL A 47 0.01 15.35 10.34
N GLN A 48 -0.96 16.11 9.84
CA GLN A 48 -2.38 15.92 10.13
C GLN A 48 -3.19 16.23 8.87
N ALA A 49 -4.20 15.42 8.60
CA ALA A 49 -5.14 15.66 7.52
C ALA A 49 -6.57 15.26 7.92
N PRO A 50 -7.60 15.92 7.37
CA PRO A 50 -8.96 15.38 7.34
C PRO A 50 -8.96 14.01 6.67
N LEU A 51 -9.91 13.16 7.01
CA LEU A 51 -10.00 11.82 6.40
C LEU A 51 -10.30 11.87 4.90
N THR A 52 -11.02 12.90 4.47
CA THR A 52 -11.32 13.16 3.05
C THR A 52 -10.11 13.57 2.21
N ASP A 53 -9.04 14.01 2.85
CA ASP A 53 -7.84 14.51 2.20
C ASP A 53 -6.67 13.52 2.32
N LEU A 54 -6.93 12.31 2.81
CA LEU A 54 -5.91 11.26 2.86
C LEU A 54 -5.64 10.74 1.45
N PRO A 55 -4.36 10.54 1.08
CA PRO A 55 -4.01 10.00 -0.22
C PRO A 55 -4.50 8.57 -0.40
N ASP A 56 -4.75 8.20 -1.63
CA ASP A 56 -4.93 6.81 -2.04
C ASP A 56 -3.66 5.99 -1.77
N ILE A 57 -3.83 4.72 -1.47
CA ILE A 57 -2.71 3.83 -1.19
C ILE A 57 -2.61 2.77 -2.28
N ALA A 58 -1.46 2.71 -2.92
CA ALA A 58 -1.12 1.66 -3.86
C ALA A 58 -0.06 0.74 -3.26
N GLU A 59 -0.40 -0.53 -3.14
CA GLU A 59 0.51 -1.57 -2.69
C GLU A 59 0.95 -2.40 -3.90
N VAL A 60 2.22 -2.34 -4.25
CA VAL A 60 2.83 -3.03 -5.39
C VAL A 60 3.60 -4.24 -4.89
N TYR A 61 3.26 -5.44 -5.36
CA TYR A 61 4.04 -6.65 -5.09
C TYR A 61 4.97 -6.94 -6.26
N THR A 62 6.27 -6.93 -6.01
CA THR A 62 7.30 -6.95 -7.04
C THR A 62 8.51 -7.81 -6.65
N ALA A 63 9.51 -7.84 -7.53
CA ALA A 63 10.83 -8.43 -7.26
C ALA A 63 11.88 -7.86 -8.24
N SER A 64 13.11 -7.71 -7.78
CA SER A 64 14.22 -7.15 -8.55
C SER A 64 14.67 -8.00 -9.76
N TRP A 65 14.14 -9.21 -9.91
CA TRP A 65 14.36 -10.09 -11.06
C TRP A 65 13.13 -10.18 -12.00
N CYS A 66 12.03 -9.52 -11.67
CA CYS A 66 10.75 -9.65 -12.36
C CYS A 66 10.68 -8.70 -13.56
N GLU A 67 10.99 -9.17 -14.76
CA GLU A 67 10.86 -8.36 -15.99
C GLU A 67 9.41 -7.89 -16.26
N PRO A 68 8.35 -8.72 -16.09
CA PRO A 68 6.98 -8.22 -16.25
C PRO A 68 6.59 -7.14 -15.23
N CYS A 69 7.23 -7.10 -14.06
CA CYS A 69 6.97 -6.07 -13.06
C CYS A 69 7.31 -4.68 -13.59
N VAL A 70 8.39 -4.55 -14.35
CA VAL A 70 8.79 -3.27 -14.95
C VAL A 70 7.67 -2.68 -15.81
N VAL A 71 7.01 -3.50 -16.62
CA VAL A 71 5.89 -3.05 -17.46
C VAL A 71 4.71 -2.53 -16.64
N SER A 72 4.35 -3.25 -15.57
CA SER A 72 3.28 -2.87 -14.65
C SER A 72 3.63 -1.60 -13.88
N GLU A 73 4.85 -1.53 -13.35
CA GLU A 73 5.35 -0.40 -12.57
C GLU A 73 5.48 0.86 -13.42
N GLU A 74 6.01 0.76 -14.66
CA GLU A 74 6.09 1.90 -15.58
C GLU A 74 4.71 2.46 -15.94
N ALA A 75 3.73 1.59 -16.17
CA ALA A 75 2.35 2.02 -16.39
C ALA A 75 1.78 2.72 -15.16
N PHE A 76 2.03 2.18 -13.97
CA PHE A 76 1.56 2.78 -12.72
C PHE A 76 2.25 4.11 -12.44
N GLN A 77 3.55 4.24 -12.69
CA GLN A 77 4.29 5.50 -12.55
C GLN A 77 3.71 6.62 -13.44
N GLN A 78 3.19 6.31 -14.62
CA GLN A 78 2.51 7.30 -15.47
C GLN A 78 1.22 7.82 -14.80
N VAL A 79 0.49 6.95 -14.10
CA VAL A 79 -0.70 7.35 -13.33
C VAL A 79 -0.31 8.19 -12.13
N VAL A 80 0.65 7.74 -11.31
CA VAL A 80 1.15 8.47 -10.15
C VAL A 80 1.68 9.85 -10.54
N ALA A 81 2.40 9.98 -11.67
CA ALA A 81 2.92 11.27 -12.13
C ALA A 81 1.81 12.31 -12.40
N SER A 82 0.59 11.87 -12.71
CA SER A 82 -0.57 12.75 -12.87
C SER A 82 -1.37 12.98 -11.57
N HIS A 83 -1.11 12.19 -10.53
CA HIS A 83 -1.81 12.18 -9.22
C HIS A 83 -0.83 12.24 -8.03
N SER A 84 0.34 12.83 -8.19
CA SER A 84 1.50 12.67 -7.28
C SER A 84 1.28 13.11 -5.83
N GLU A 85 0.32 13.99 -5.54
CA GLU A 85 -0.04 14.39 -4.18
C GLU A 85 -1.21 13.58 -3.60
N GLU A 86 -1.82 12.75 -4.42
CA GLU A 86 -3.04 12.00 -4.11
C GLU A 86 -2.78 10.51 -3.90
N VAL A 87 -1.60 9.99 -4.27
CA VAL A 87 -1.27 8.58 -4.19
C VAL A 87 0.04 8.33 -3.43
N VAL A 88 0.00 7.40 -2.48
CA VAL A 88 1.18 6.86 -1.81
C VAL A 88 1.44 5.45 -2.29
N GLU A 89 2.61 5.24 -2.89
CA GLU A 89 3.05 3.95 -3.38
C GLU A 89 3.90 3.21 -2.34
N LEU A 90 3.68 1.90 -2.21
CA LEU A 90 4.41 0.99 -1.33
C LEU A 90 4.85 -0.23 -2.12
N GLN A 91 6.15 -0.41 -2.32
CA GLN A 91 6.70 -1.58 -3.01
C GLN A 91 7.07 -2.69 -2.02
N PHE A 92 6.29 -3.77 -2.07
CA PHE A 92 6.54 -5.01 -1.33
C PHE A 92 7.34 -5.96 -2.19
N HIS A 93 8.60 -6.09 -1.90
CA HIS A 93 9.47 -7.05 -2.55
C HIS A 93 9.32 -8.45 -1.95
N ARG A 94 9.43 -9.46 -2.81
CA ARG A 94 9.32 -10.86 -2.39
C ARG A 94 10.46 -11.26 -1.46
N ALA A 95 10.15 -11.95 -0.35
CA ALA A 95 11.11 -12.42 0.66
C ALA A 95 11.08 -13.93 0.84
N ILE A 96 9.91 -14.53 1.08
CA ILE A 96 9.79 -15.96 1.42
C ILE A 96 10.17 -16.82 0.20
N GLY A 97 11.22 -17.63 0.36
CA GLY A 97 11.73 -18.47 -0.71
C GLY A 97 12.49 -17.71 -1.80
N GLU A 98 12.87 -16.45 -1.50
CA GLU A 98 13.63 -15.59 -2.38
C GLU A 98 15.13 -15.63 -2.04
N THR A 99 15.97 -15.55 -3.05
CA THR A 99 17.44 -15.56 -2.90
C THR A 99 18.14 -14.52 -3.76
N GLN A 100 17.41 -13.82 -4.63
CA GLN A 100 17.97 -12.88 -5.61
C GLN A 100 17.56 -11.43 -5.33
N ASP A 101 16.45 -11.23 -4.61
CA ASP A 101 15.95 -9.91 -4.25
C ASP A 101 16.38 -9.56 -2.81
N PRO A 102 17.20 -8.51 -2.60
CA PRO A 102 17.70 -8.14 -1.27
C PRO A 102 16.71 -7.27 -0.49
N PHE A 103 15.60 -6.86 -1.09
CA PHE A 103 14.71 -5.85 -0.54
C PHE A 103 13.54 -6.44 0.24
N GLY A 104 13.15 -7.67 -0.08
CA GLY A 104 12.01 -8.33 0.53
C GLY A 104 12.17 -8.53 2.03
N THR A 105 11.08 -8.40 2.77
CA THR A 105 11.02 -8.64 4.21
C THR A 105 9.98 -9.71 4.55
N LEU A 106 10.24 -10.49 5.61
CA LEU A 106 9.28 -11.49 6.08
C LEU A 106 7.97 -10.81 6.53
N ALA A 107 8.07 -9.68 7.23
CA ALA A 107 6.90 -8.93 7.68
C ALA A 107 6.04 -8.43 6.51
N GLY A 108 6.67 -7.98 5.41
CA GLY A 108 5.98 -7.59 4.19
C GLY A 108 5.24 -8.75 3.54
N ASP A 109 5.91 -9.90 3.36
CA ASP A 109 5.29 -11.10 2.76
C ASP A 109 4.17 -11.69 3.63
N GLU A 110 4.38 -11.78 4.95
CA GLU A 110 3.36 -12.26 5.89
C GLU A 110 2.12 -11.37 5.88
N ARG A 111 2.31 -10.06 5.87
CA ARG A 111 1.21 -9.11 5.73
C ARG A 111 0.51 -9.28 4.38
N TRP A 112 1.26 -9.37 3.28
CA TRP A 112 0.68 -9.57 1.95
C TRP A 112 -0.18 -10.83 1.88
N GLU A 113 0.36 -11.96 2.35
CA GLU A 113 -0.40 -13.22 2.36
C GLU A 113 -1.63 -13.18 3.25
N ALA A 114 -1.50 -12.59 4.45
CA ALA A 114 -2.62 -12.47 5.37
C ALA A 114 -3.76 -11.63 4.80
N ARG A 115 -3.43 -10.59 4.02
CA ARG A 115 -4.41 -9.66 3.51
C ARG A 115 -4.93 -10.03 2.12
N TYR A 116 -4.05 -10.38 1.20
CA TYR A 116 -4.35 -10.53 -0.22
C TYR A 116 -4.14 -11.96 -0.74
N GLY A 117 -3.47 -12.80 0.05
CA GLY A 117 -3.04 -14.11 -0.43
C GLY A 117 -4.19 -15.01 -0.89
N ALA A 118 -5.32 -14.99 -0.22
CA ALA A 118 -6.48 -15.82 -0.59
C ALA A 118 -7.08 -15.38 -1.93
N GLN A 119 -7.18 -14.07 -2.16
CA GLN A 119 -7.70 -13.51 -3.42
C GLN A 119 -6.71 -13.72 -4.56
N ALA A 120 -5.42 -13.49 -4.32
CA ALA A 120 -4.38 -13.73 -5.31
C ALA A 120 -4.34 -15.21 -5.71
N GLU A 121 -4.43 -16.14 -4.76
CA GLU A 121 -4.49 -17.58 -5.05
C GLU A 121 -5.73 -17.96 -5.86
N ALA A 122 -6.88 -17.34 -5.58
CA ALA A 122 -8.11 -17.58 -6.34
C ALA A 122 -8.04 -17.06 -7.79
N VAL A 123 -7.37 -15.93 -8.02
CA VAL A 123 -7.29 -15.29 -9.34
C VAL A 123 -6.15 -15.82 -10.19
N VAL A 124 -4.94 -15.97 -9.61
CA VAL A 124 -3.72 -16.34 -10.35
C VAL A 124 -3.07 -17.65 -9.90
N GLY A 125 -3.66 -18.35 -8.92
CA GLY A 125 -3.15 -19.61 -8.41
C GLY A 125 -1.93 -19.51 -7.49
N LEU A 126 -1.55 -18.29 -7.09
CA LEU A 126 -0.41 -18.02 -6.23
C LEU A 126 -0.76 -16.94 -5.21
N LYS A 127 -0.41 -17.16 -3.95
CA LYS A 127 -0.65 -16.17 -2.89
C LYS A 127 0.20 -14.90 -3.03
N ARG A 128 1.36 -15.03 -3.66
CA ARG A 128 2.37 -13.98 -3.87
C ARG A 128 2.84 -14.03 -5.31
N ALA A 129 2.19 -13.26 -6.17
CA ALA A 129 2.41 -13.27 -7.62
C ALA A 129 2.86 -11.88 -8.09
N PRO A 130 4.17 -11.64 -8.29
CA PRO A 130 4.63 -10.41 -8.92
C PRO A 130 4.41 -10.47 -10.46
N PRO A 131 4.02 -9.36 -11.12
CA PRO A 131 3.52 -8.14 -10.53
C PRO A 131 2.07 -8.26 -10.05
N THR A 132 1.75 -7.60 -8.94
CA THR A 132 0.36 -7.35 -8.55
C THR A 132 0.29 -5.97 -7.93
N ILE A 133 -0.63 -5.13 -8.39
CA ILE A 133 -0.92 -3.82 -7.79
C ILE A 133 -2.27 -3.88 -7.10
N ILE A 134 -2.32 -3.42 -5.87
CA ILE A 134 -3.55 -3.28 -5.08
C ILE A 134 -3.77 -1.78 -4.82
N ILE A 135 -4.92 -1.27 -5.23
CA ILE A 135 -5.31 0.13 -5.02
C ILE A 135 -6.36 0.17 -3.91
N ASN A 136 -6.11 0.98 -2.89
CA ASN A 136 -6.94 1.20 -1.69
C ASN A 136 -7.32 -0.10 -0.95
N GLY A 137 -6.54 -1.17 -1.14
CA GLY A 137 -6.86 -2.48 -0.59
C GLY A 137 -8.14 -3.10 -1.13
N GLU A 138 -8.72 -2.54 -2.19
CA GLU A 138 -10.00 -2.91 -2.79
C GLU A 138 -9.86 -3.44 -4.22
N TRP A 139 -8.94 -2.89 -5.01
CA TRP A 139 -8.79 -3.20 -6.43
C TRP A 139 -7.49 -3.95 -6.67
N MET A 140 -7.58 -5.18 -7.15
CA MET A 140 -6.41 -6.03 -7.42
C MET A 140 -6.17 -6.15 -8.93
N HIS A 141 -4.99 -5.77 -9.36
CA HIS A 141 -4.51 -5.86 -10.74
C HIS A 141 -3.32 -6.83 -10.83
N PRO A 142 -3.54 -8.12 -11.06
CA PRO A 142 -2.46 -9.09 -11.16
C PRO A 142 -1.94 -9.20 -12.60
N GLY A 143 -0.62 -9.23 -12.73
CA GLY A 143 0.05 -9.39 -14.02
C GLY A 143 0.09 -8.13 -14.87
N ILE A 144 0.24 -8.33 -16.19
CA ILE A 144 0.44 -7.24 -17.16
C ILE A 144 -0.60 -7.26 -18.29
N VAL A 145 -1.69 -7.99 -18.11
CA VAL A 145 -2.76 -8.05 -19.11
C VAL A 145 -3.89 -7.14 -18.66
N PRO A 146 -4.17 -6.05 -19.38
CA PRO A 146 -5.20 -5.11 -18.98
C PRO A 146 -6.61 -5.71 -19.12
N ASN A 147 -7.55 -5.19 -18.34
CA ASN A 147 -8.98 -5.44 -18.49
C ASN A 147 -9.61 -4.48 -19.48
N GLY A 148 -9.16 -3.21 -19.47
CA GLY A 148 -9.56 -2.15 -20.39
C GLY A 148 -8.68 -2.08 -21.64
N GLU A 149 -8.40 -0.88 -22.09
CA GLU A 149 -7.58 -0.61 -23.28
C GLU A 149 -6.10 -0.88 -22.99
N ASP A 150 -5.63 -0.39 -21.82
CA ASP A 150 -4.27 -0.60 -21.33
C ASP A 150 -4.21 -0.57 -19.78
N LEU A 151 -3.03 -0.81 -19.21
CA LEU A 151 -2.82 -0.82 -17.75
C LEU A 151 -2.99 0.57 -17.13
N VAL A 152 -2.67 1.64 -17.86
CA VAL A 152 -2.83 3.01 -17.37
C VAL A 152 -4.31 3.35 -17.18
N GLU A 153 -5.16 2.94 -18.13
CA GLU A 153 -6.62 3.08 -18.02
C GLU A 153 -7.16 2.29 -16.82
N ASP A 154 -6.72 1.03 -16.65
CA ASP A 154 -7.15 0.17 -15.54
C ASP A 154 -6.82 0.79 -14.18
N TYR A 155 -5.59 1.25 -13.98
CA TYR A 155 -5.16 1.86 -12.73
C TYR A 155 -5.84 3.20 -12.48
N THR A 156 -5.95 4.05 -13.51
CA THR A 156 -6.65 5.33 -13.41
C THR A 156 -8.13 5.13 -13.04
N SER A 157 -8.78 4.14 -13.64
CA SER A 157 -10.18 3.83 -13.35
C SER A 157 -10.37 3.40 -11.90
N SER A 158 -9.44 2.59 -11.37
CA SER A 158 -9.50 2.13 -9.97
C SER A 158 -9.21 3.25 -8.95
N LEU A 159 -8.35 4.21 -9.30
CA LEU A 159 -8.12 5.41 -8.48
C LEU A 159 -9.30 6.39 -8.51
N ALA A 160 -10.07 6.40 -9.62
CA ALA A 160 -11.24 7.26 -9.75
C ALA A 160 -12.48 6.72 -9.01
N GLU A 161 -12.44 5.46 -8.54
CA GLU A 161 -13.52 4.91 -7.74
C GLU A 161 -13.51 5.51 -6.33
N PRO A 162 -14.67 5.98 -5.84
CA PRO A 162 -14.74 6.59 -4.53
C PRO A 162 -14.34 5.59 -3.45
N THR A 163 -13.49 6.01 -2.53
CA THR A 163 -13.17 5.19 -1.36
C THR A 163 -14.44 5.02 -0.50
N ARG A 164 -14.55 3.92 0.24
CA ARG A 164 -15.73 3.64 1.10
C ARG A 164 -15.96 4.69 2.18
N PHE A 165 -15.02 5.59 2.39
CA PHE A 165 -15.04 6.63 3.43
C PHE A 165 -14.89 8.05 2.88
N GLU A 166 -15.12 8.25 1.57
CA GLU A 166 -15.01 9.57 0.93
C GLU A 166 -15.83 10.67 1.65
N ASP A 167 -16.98 10.30 2.22
CA ASP A 167 -17.84 11.22 2.98
C ASP A 167 -17.56 11.21 4.49
N ALA A 168 -16.53 10.50 4.97
CA ALA A 168 -16.28 10.36 6.38
C ALA A 168 -15.74 11.66 7.01
N THR A 169 -16.43 12.18 8.00
CA THR A 169 -15.93 13.30 8.79
C THR A 169 -14.96 12.80 9.85
N GLY A 170 -13.80 13.42 9.98
CA GLY A 170 -12.79 13.04 10.96
C GLY A 170 -11.41 13.54 10.55
N ALA A 171 -10.40 13.14 11.29
CA ALA A 171 -9.01 13.49 10.99
C ALA A 171 -8.05 12.40 11.46
N SER A 172 -6.93 12.29 10.75
CA SER A 172 -5.77 11.48 11.15
C SER A 172 -4.59 12.38 11.45
N ALA A 173 -3.80 12.01 12.46
CA ALA A 173 -2.58 12.71 12.83
C ALA A 173 -1.47 11.72 13.16
N LEU A 174 -0.26 12.03 12.71
CA LEU A 174 0.97 11.27 12.91
C LEU A 174 2.07 12.19 13.41
N GLU A 175 2.75 11.80 14.47
CA GLU A 175 3.86 12.53 15.06
C GLU A 175 5.06 11.61 15.29
N TRP A 176 6.25 12.11 14.93
CA TRP A 176 7.53 11.47 15.21
C TRP A 176 8.36 12.35 16.15
N GLN A 177 8.90 11.74 17.20
CA GLN A 177 9.83 12.37 18.11
C GLN A 177 11.04 11.47 18.36
N SER A 178 12.22 12.01 18.14
CA SER A 178 13.50 11.34 18.36
C SER A 178 14.46 12.25 19.11
N SER A 179 15.32 11.68 19.93
CA SER A 179 16.40 12.39 20.61
C SER A 179 17.74 12.31 19.87
N ASP A 180 17.91 11.34 19.00
CA ASP A 180 19.18 11.01 18.31
C ASP A 180 19.04 10.93 16.78
N GLY A 181 17.84 10.96 16.25
CA GLY A 181 17.54 10.77 14.83
C GLY A 181 17.58 9.32 14.35
N GLU A 182 17.92 8.37 15.23
CA GLU A 182 18.02 6.94 14.91
C GLU A 182 16.88 6.12 15.52
N SER A 183 16.45 6.51 16.72
CA SER A 183 15.35 5.91 17.45
C SER A 183 14.39 6.95 17.97
N GLY A 184 13.11 6.59 18.14
CA GLY A 184 12.14 7.56 18.61
C GLY A 184 10.77 6.97 18.89
N THR A 185 9.84 7.86 19.14
CA THR A 185 8.44 7.51 19.39
C THR A 185 7.57 8.01 18.26
N VAL A 186 6.74 7.13 17.74
CA VAL A 186 5.66 7.46 16.82
C VAL A 186 4.37 7.54 17.65
N THR A 187 3.68 8.65 17.55
CA THR A 187 2.33 8.81 18.09
C THR A 187 1.36 9.03 16.95
N TRP A 188 0.30 8.28 16.99
CA TRP A 188 -0.74 8.34 15.98
C TRP A 188 -2.12 8.43 16.60
N SER A 189 -3.02 9.14 15.95
CA SER A 189 -4.42 9.21 16.31
C SER A 189 -5.31 9.30 15.08
N VAL A 190 -6.47 8.65 15.16
CA VAL A 190 -7.58 8.81 14.20
C VAL A 190 -8.82 9.21 14.99
N THR A 191 -9.48 10.25 14.53
CA THR A 191 -10.79 10.63 15.01
C THR A 191 -11.81 10.22 13.97
N LEU A 192 -12.70 9.32 14.33
CA LEU A 192 -13.75 8.80 13.46
C LEU A 192 -15.10 9.46 13.78
N PRO A 193 -16.00 9.58 12.80
CA PRO A 193 -17.36 10.03 13.06
C PRO A 193 -18.10 9.02 13.94
N SER A 194 -18.95 9.49 14.83
CA SER A 194 -19.75 8.62 15.68
C SER A 194 -20.91 7.90 14.96
N ALA A 195 -21.16 8.24 13.70
CA ALA A 195 -22.19 7.61 12.87
C ALA A 195 -21.57 7.09 11.56
N GLY A 196 -22.04 5.94 11.10
CA GLY A 196 -21.58 5.34 9.82
C GLY A 196 -20.41 4.38 9.93
N VAL A 197 -19.83 4.21 11.12
CA VAL A 197 -18.71 3.28 11.39
C VAL A 197 -19.10 2.12 12.30
N GLU A 198 -20.40 1.92 12.53
CA GLU A 198 -20.90 0.83 13.37
C GLU A 198 -20.55 -0.53 12.74
N GLY A 199 -19.84 -1.38 13.50
CA GLY A 199 -19.41 -2.71 13.04
C GLY A 199 -18.13 -2.73 12.19
N VAL A 200 -17.51 -1.59 11.98
CA VAL A 200 -16.22 -1.49 11.28
C VAL A 200 -15.08 -1.78 12.27
N GLN A 201 -14.19 -2.69 11.91
CA GLN A 201 -12.96 -2.95 12.66
C GLN A 201 -11.80 -2.28 11.94
N PHE A 202 -11.05 -1.47 12.67
CA PHE A 202 -9.85 -0.80 12.16
C PHE A 202 -8.60 -1.50 12.69
N SER A 203 -7.64 -1.72 11.83
CA SER A 203 -6.27 -2.05 12.21
C SER A 203 -5.33 -0.97 11.69
N SER A 204 -4.30 -0.68 12.44
CA SER A 204 -3.33 0.35 12.11
C SER A 204 -1.96 -0.27 11.90
N LEU A 205 -1.31 0.11 10.82
CA LEU A 205 0.01 -0.36 10.46
C LEU A 205 0.98 0.81 10.42
N LEU A 206 2.14 0.64 11.00
CA LEU A 206 3.29 1.50 10.75
C LEU A 206 4.17 0.81 9.72
N ILE A 207 4.42 1.48 8.61
CA ILE A 207 5.24 0.97 7.52
C ILE A 207 6.48 1.84 7.38
N ALA A 208 7.65 1.22 7.46
CA ALA A 208 8.91 1.85 7.18
C ALA A 208 9.25 1.70 5.69
N VAL A 209 9.45 2.83 5.01
CA VAL A 209 9.69 2.86 3.56
C VAL A 209 11.01 3.55 3.26
N GLU A 210 11.83 2.93 2.43
CA GLU A 210 12.99 3.55 1.82
C GLU A 210 12.57 4.16 0.48
N GLU A 211 12.70 5.48 0.34
CA GLU A 211 12.25 6.19 -0.86
C GLU A 211 12.90 5.72 -2.16
N SER A 212 14.17 5.37 -2.09
CA SER A 212 14.91 4.82 -3.23
C SER A 212 16.00 3.91 -2.70
N ALA A 213 16.01 2.68 -3.14
CA ALA A 213 17.03 1.69 -2.86
C ALA A 213 17.77 1.34 -4.16
N TYR A 214 19.08 1.15 -4.09
CA TYR A 214 19.91 0.81 -5.24
C TYR A 214 20.39 -0.64 -5.21
N PHE A 215 20.19 -1.36 -6.33
CA PHE A 215 20.70 -2.72 -6.51
C PHE A 215 21.06 -2.99 -7.96
N GLU A 216 22.35 -2.93 -8.27
CA GLU A 216 22.89 -3.11 -9.63
C GLU A 216 22.69 -4.52 -10.17
N GLU A 217 22.63 -5.51 -9.27
CA GLU A 217 22.53 -6.94 -9.64
C GLU A 217 21.10 -7.39 -9.94
N GLY A 218 20.11 -6.49 -9.88
CA GLY A 218 18.73 -6.76 -10.26
C GLY A 218 18.63 -7.16 -11.73
N SER A 219 18.08 -8.34 -12.02
CA SER A 219 18.05 -8.86 -13.40
C SER A 219 16.86 -8.35 -14.22
N ASN A 220 15.97 -7.54 -13.63
CA ASN A 220 14.87 -6.88 -14.34
C ASN A 220 15.33 -5.62 -15.13
N GLY A 221 16.60 -5.23 -15.02
CA GLY A 221 17.20 -4.09 -15.72
C GLY A 221 17.04 -2.74 -15.02
N LEU A 222 16.41 -2.70 -13.85
CA LEU A 222 16.35 -1.52 -12.99
C LEU A 222 17.60 -1.48 -12.09
N GLY A 223 18.10 -0.28 -11.80
CA GLY A 223 19.15 -0.07 -10.80
C GLY A 223 18.58 0.55 -9.53
N ASP A 224 17.58 1.40 -9.68
CA ASP A 224 16.89 2.09 -8.60
C ASP A 224 15.47 1.55 -8.42
N TYR A 225 15.11 1.31 -7.17
CA TYR A 225 13.82 0.77 -6.76
C TYR A 225 13.16 1.76 -5.81
N PRO A 226 12.04 2.39 -6.20
CA PRO A 226 11.38 3.39 -5.38
C PRO A 226 10.53 2.78 -4.28
N HIS A 227 10.28 3.53 -3.24
CA HIS A 227 9.29 3.28 -2.18
C HIS A 227 9.33 1.87 -1.57
N VAL A 228 10.54 1.31 -1.37
CA VAL A 228 10.75 -0.05 -0.90
C VAL A 228 10.32 -0.20 0.56
N VAL A 229 9.38 -1.10 0.82
CA VAL A 229 8.94 -1.43 2.19
C VAL A 229 10.02 -2.22 2.91
N ARG A 230 10.51 -1.66 4.03
CA ARG A 230 11.58 -2.24 4.87
C ARG A 230 11.06 -2.92 6.12
N ASP A 231 9.92 -2.47 6.63
CA ASP A 231 9.29 -3.11 7.79
C ASP A 231 7.81 -2.78 7.86
N VAL A 232 7.04 -3.67 8.48
CA VAL A 232 5.62 -3.52 8.73
C VAL A 232 5.33 -3.89 10.17
N VAL A 233 4.84 -2.94 10.94
CA VAL A 233 4.49 -3.13 12.34
C VAL A 233 2.99 -2.98 12.52
N ASP A 234 2.33 -4.03 12.97
CA ASP A 234 0.91 -3.98 13.36
C ASP A 234 0.79 -3.27 14.72
N LEU A 235 0.09 -2.15 14.73
CA LEU A 235 -0.18 -1.36 15.95
C LEU A 235 -1.44 -1.81 16.67
N GLY A 236 -2.11 -2.83 16.16
CA GLY A 236 -3.32 -3.41 16.73
C GLY A 236 -4.59 -2.85 16.13
N SER A 237 -5.71 -3.45 16.56
CA SER A 237 -7.07 -3.09 16.16
C SER A 237 -7.76 -2.23 17.21
N GLY A 238 -8.44 -1.18 16.73
CA GLY A 238 -9.38 -0.38 17.49
C GLY A 238 -10.83 -0.71 17.09
N SER A 239 -11.77 -0.47 17.99
CA SER A 239 -13.23 -0.59 17.76
C SER A 239 -13.92 0.69 18.14
#